data_712b86eef0e941831889f43ca7d0d863
#
_entry.id   712b86eef0e941831889f43ca7d0d863
#
_cell.length_a   1.000
_cell.length_b   1.000
_cell.length_c   1.000
_cell.angle_alpha   90.00
_cell.angle_beta   90.00
_cell.angle_gamma   90.00
#
_symmetry.space_group_name_H-M   'P 1'
#
loop_
_entity.id
_entity.type
_entity.pdbx_description
1 polymer ?
#
loop_
_entity_poly.entity_id
_entity_poly.type
_entity_poly.pdbx_seq_one_letter_code
_entity_poly.pdbx_strand_id
1 'polypeptide(L)'
;KWCVRLELSHSTLIEKTMQINTIYRKLVECHPLLYIVYTDDNAEKIIMRIYMQKDVFKKDTSIDQDAVHEFVHSRLLKTVIRGVEGINSAVVLKEFVPRSVEQSDGSMKVIRKHIIRTSGTNLKEILNHSLLDFSKTSSNSIMEIQELYGIHAARMKLIQCLRELSGSDINIKHYTLIADTLTFNGFVSNIEKSGLEESNSGNALL
;
A
#
# COMPACT_ATOMS: atom_id res chain seq x y z
N LYS A 1 -36.58 -0.24 1.09
CA LYS A 1 -35.37 -1.00 0.74
C LYS A 1 -34.81 -0.45 -0.58
N TRP A 2 -33.58 0.01 -0.57
CA TRP A 2 -32.89 0.45 -1.77
C TRP A 2 -32.15 -0.71 -2.41
N CYS A 3 -32.11 -0.74 -3.72
CA CYS A 3 -31.38 -1.74 -4.50
C CYS A 3 -30.43 -1.02 -5.46
N VAL A 4 -29.14 -1.30 -5.38
CA VAL A 4 -28.15 -0.88 -6.36
C VAL A 4 -27.90 -2.03 -7.30
N ARG A 5 -28.03 -1.76 -8.61
CA ARG A 5 -27.74 -2.72 -9.67
C ARG A 5 -26.37 -2.37 -10.26
N LEU A 6 -25.45 -3.31 -10.15
CA LEU A 6 -24.15 -3.24 -10.80
C LEU A 6 -24.15 -4.19 -12.00
N GLU A 7 -23.76 -3.72 -13.14
CA GLU A 7 -23.52 -4.53 -14.34
C GLU A 7 -22.00 -4.64 -14.52
N LEU A 8 -21.51 -5.87 -14.46
CA LEU A 8 -20.08 -6.17 -14.56
C LEU A 8 -19.73 -6.50 -16.01
N SER A 9 -18.60 -5.97 -16.49
CA SER A 9 -18.09 -6.28 -17.81
C SER A 9 -17.52 -7.70 -17.86
N HIS A 10 -18.07 -8.54 -18.74
CA HIS A 10 -17.63 -9.91 -18.94
C HIS A 10 -16.17 -9.97 -19.44
N SER A 11 -15.80 -9.10 -20.36
CA SER A 11 -14.44 -8.99 -20.88
C SER A 11 -13.42 -8.68 -19.78
N THR A 12 -13.75 -7.77 -18.87
CA THR A 12 -12.86 -7.41 -17.75
C THR A 12 -12.70 -8.56 -16.76
N LEU A 13 -13.74 -9.33 -16.48
CA LEU A 13 -13.67 -10.49 -15.60
C LEU A 13 -12.77 -11.59 -16.17
N ILE A 14 -12.90 -11.86 -17.46
CA ILE A 14 -12.04 -12.84 -18.17
C ILE A 14 -10.59 -12.36 -18.18
N GLU A 15 -10.34 -11.10 -18.56
CA GLU A 15 -9.01 -10.51 -18.59
C GLU A 15 -8.32 -10.58 -17.23
N LYS A 16 -9.05 -10.30 -16.17
CA LYS A 16 -8.55 -10.36 -14.79
C LYS A 16 -8.60 -11.77 -14.18
N THR A 17 -9.11 -12.76 -14.92
CA THR A 17 -9.29 -14.15 -14.42
C THR A 17 -10.02 -14.19 -13.08
N MET A 18 -11.12 -13.45 -12.96
CA MET A 18 -11.91 -13.33 -11.73
C MET A 18 -13.29 -13.94 -11.89
N GLN A 19 -13.71 -14.68 -10.87
CA GLN A 19 -15.06 -15.23 -10.74
C GLN A 19 -15.94 -14.28 -9.94
N ILE A 20 -17.23 -14.21 -10.24
CA ILE A 20 -18.21 -13.40 -9.50
C ILE A 20 -18.23 -13.78 -8.02
N ASN A 21 -18.09 -15.07 -7.72
CA ASN A 21 -18.06 -15.56 -6.35
C ASN A 21 -16.94 -14.94 -5.50
N THR A 22 -15.78 -14.66 -6.11
CA THR A 22 -14.65 -13.98 -5.43
C THR A 22 -15.02 -12.54 -5.10
N ILE A 23 -15.66 -11.84 -6.04
CA ILE A 23 -16.15 -10.46 -5.83
C ILE A 23 -17.21 -10.44 -4.72
N TYR A 24 -18.16 -11.37 -4.78
CA TYR A 24 -19.21 -11.51 -3.77
C TYR A 24 -18.63 -11.71 -2.36
N ARG A 25 -17.72 -12.67 -2.20
CA ARG A 25 -17.08 -12.95 -0.90
C ARG A 25 -16.36 -11.71 -0.36
N LYS A 26 -15.60 -11.01 -1.20
CA LYS A 26 -14.87 -9.82 -0.77
C LYS A 26 -15.80 -8.69 -0.37
N LEU A 27 -16.89 -8.47 -1.10
CA LEU A 27 -17.88 -7.46 -0.75
C LEU A 27 -18.61 -7.78 0.56
N VAL A 28 -18.93 -9.05 0.82
CA VAL A 28 -19.56 -9.48 2.07
C VAL A 28 -18.57 -9.35 3.25
N GLU A 29 -17.31 -9.67 3.07
CA GLU A 29 -16.26 -9.46 4.08
C GLU A 29 -16.14 -7.99 4.48
N CYS A 30 -16.09 -7.10 3.49
CA CYS A 30 -15.93 -5.65 3.74
C CYS A 30 -17.24 -5.01 4.24
N HIS A 31 -18.38 -5.52 3.83
CA HIS A 31 -19.70 -4.94 4.10
C HIS A 31 -20.73 -6.00 4.54
N PRO A 32 -20.63 -6.53 5.76
CA PRO A 32 -21.46 -7.66 6.22
C PRO A 32 -22.97 -7.35 6.31
N LEU A 33 -23.34 -6.06 6.34
CA LEU A 33 -24.76 -5.63 6.41
C LEU A 33 -25.45 -5.55 5.04
N LEU A 34 -24.74 -5.82 3.95
CA LEU A 34 -25.31 -5.80 2.61
C LEU A 34 -25.85 -7.19 2.24
N TYR A 35 -27.04 -7.21 1.65
CA TYR A 35 -27.57 -8.42 1.05
C TYR A 35 -27.36 -8.37 -0.46
N ILE A 36 -26.58 -9.32 -0.99
CA ILE A 36 -26.11 -9.31 -2.37
C ILE A 36 -26.65 -10.54 -3.09
N VAL A 37 -27.27 -10.31 -4.25
CA VAL A 37 -27.73 -11.35 -5.17
C VAL A 37 -27.05 -11.12 -6.51
N TYR A 38 -26.50 -12.15 -7.10
CA TYR A 38 -25.79 -12.07 -8.37
C TYR A 38 -26.22 -13.18 -9.34
N THR A 39 -26.02 -12.93 -10.63
CA THR A 39 -26.25 -13.92 -11.68
C THR A 39 -25.02 -14.83 -11.82
N ASP A 40 -25.20 -15.98 -12.47
CA ASP A 40 -24.12 -16.93 -12.74
C ASP A 40 -23.06 -16.33 -13.70
N ASP A 41 -21.84 -16.85 -13.63
CA ASP A 41 -20.71 -16.46 -14.48
C ASP A 41 -20.98 -16.69 -15.98
N ASN A 42 -21.85 -17.66 -16.29
CA ASN A 42 -22.24 -17.99 -17.67
C ASN A 42 -23.44 -17.19 -18.19
N ALA A 43 -23.99 -16.26 -17.42
CA ALA A 43 -25.12 -15.45 -17.85
C ALA A 43 -24.70 -14.47 -18.96
N GLU A 44 -25.59 -14.21 -19.90
CA GLU A 44 -25.38 -13.23 -20.99
C GLU A 44 -25.02 -11.84 -20.45
N LYS A 45 -25.59 -11.45 -19.32
CA LYS A 45 -25.26 -10.22 -18.57
C LYS A 45 -25.01 -10.55 -17.11
N ILE A 46 -23.85 -10.13 -16.65
CA ILE A 46 -23.44 -10.31 -15.26
C ILE A 46 -23.98 -9.15 -14.43
N ILE A 47 -25.02 -9.43 -13.66
CA ILE A 47 -25.73 -8.44 -12.84
C ILE A 47 -25.59 -8.81 -11.37
N MET A 48 -25.12 -7.85 -10.57
CA MET A 48 -25.08 -7.94 -9.12
C MET A 48 -26.08 -6.92 -8.56
N ARG A 49 -27.02 -7.40 -7.73
CA ARG A 49 -28.01 -6.56 -7.03
C ARG A 49 -27.66 -6.51 -5.56
N ILE A 50 -27.40 -5.32 -5.06
CA ILE A 50 -27.02 -5.05 -3.69
C ILE A 50 -28.19 -4.38 -2.99
N TYR A 51 -28.76 -5.05 -2.03
CA TYR A 51 -29.88 -4.56 -1.22
C TYR A 51 -29.36 -3.96 0.07
N MET A 52 -29.70 -2.69 0.31
CA MET A 52 -29.34 -1.96 1.50
C MET A 52 -30.53 -1.87 2.46
N GLN A 53 -30.28 -2.22 3.72
CA GLN A 53 -31.25 -2.06 4.80
C GLN A 53 -30.92 -0.76 5.56
N LYS A 54 -31.88 -0.31 6.42
CA LYS A 54 -31.70 0.92 7.23
C LYS A 54 -30.49 0.85 8.15
N ASP A 55 -30.12 -0.34 8.59
CA ASP A 55 -29.02 -0.56 9.53
C ASP A 55 -27.63 -0.26 8.95
N VAL A 56 -27.52 -0.14 7.61
CA VAL A 56 -26.29 0.27 6.93
C VAL A 56 -26.00 1.77 7.16
N PHE A 57 -27.03 2.55 7.34
CA PHE A 57 -26.96 3.99 7.55
C PHE A 57 -27.15 4.29 9.05
N LYS A 58 -26.08 4.56 9.77
CA LYS A 58 -26.03 4.78 11.23
C LYS A 58 -26.84 6.01 11.75
N LYS A 59 -27.71 6.62 10.95
CA LYS A 59 -28.51 7.78 11.34
C LYS A 59 -29.99 7.47 11.16
N ASP A 60 -30.80 7.86 12.15
CA ASP A 60 -32.26 7.79 12.18
C ASP A 60 -32.98 8.67 11.14
N THR A 61 -32.27 9.19 10.19
CA THR A 61 -32.78 9.97 9.07
C THR A 61 -33.34 9.07 7.98
N SER A 62 -34.44 9.50 7.37
CA SER A 62 -34.99 8.90 6.15
C SER A 62 -33.84 8.68 5.16
N ILE A 63 -33.71 7.43 4.69
CA ILE A 63 -32.67 7.09 3.70
C ILE A 63 -33.01 7.86 2.43
N ASP A 64 -32.29 8.93 2.20
CA ASP A 64 -32.42 9.76 1.02
C ASP A 64 -31.59 9.19 -0.13
N GLN A 65 -31.94 9.50 -1.35
CA GLN A 65 -31.25 9.04 -2.54
C GLN A 65 -29.77 9.48 -2.52
N ASP A 66 -29.49 10.68 -2.03
CA ASP A 66 -28.15 11.24 -1.95
C ASP A 66 -27.25 10.45 -0.97
N ALA A 67 -27.79 9.99 0.16
CA ALA A 67 -27.05 9.15 1.10
C ALA A 67 -26.67 7.79 0.48
N VAL A 68 -27.55 7.23 -0.37
CA VAL A 68 -27.25 6.00 -1.10
C VAL A 68 -26.15 6.23 -2.15
N HIS A 69 -26.22 7.33 -2.89
CA HIS A 69 -25.19 7.72 -3.86
C HIS A 69 -23.85 7.94 -3.18
N GLU A 70 -23.81 8.66 -2.09
CA GLU A 70 -22.60 8.87 -1.31
C GLU A 70 -21.99 7.56 -0.82
N PHE A 71 -22.80 6.65 -0.29
CA PHE A 71 -22.33 5.33 0.15
C PHE A 71 -21.73 4.53 -1.01
N VAL A 72 -22.40 4.52 -2.16
CA VAL A 72 -21.91 3.80 -3.34
C VAL A 72 -20.57 4.35 -3.81
N HIS A 73 -20.44 5.67 -3.95
CA HIS A 73 -19.23 6.31 -4.45
C HIS A 73 -18.08 6.33 -3.43
N SER A 74 -18.37 6.54 -2.14
CA SER A 74 -17.35 6.69 -1.12
C SER A 74 -16.82 5.35 -0.59
N ARG A 75 -17.65 4.31 -0.58
CA ARG A 75 -17.32 3.03 0.04
C ARG A 75 -17.38 1.86 -0.95
N LEU A 76 -18.52 1.64 -1.60
CA LEU A 76 -18.73 0.44 -2.41
C LEU A 76 -17.77 0.37 -3.60
N LEU A 77 -17.69 1.45 -4.38
CA LEU A 77 -16.82 1.52 -5.58
C LEU A 77 -15.33 1.62 -5.23
N LYS A 78 -14.99 2.03 -4.01
CA LYS A 78 -13.59 2.07 -3.55
C LYS A 78 -13.12 0.77 -2.91
N THR A 79 -14.00 -0.22 -2.76
CA THR A 79 -13.61 -1.51 -2.19
C THR A 79 -12.64 -2.23 -3.12
N VAL A 80 -11.44 -2.50 -2.63
CA VAL A 80 -10.41 -3.25 -3.37
C VAL A 80 -10.78 -4.72 -3.35
N ILE A 81 -11.11 -5.27 -4.53
CA ILE A 81 -11.50 -6.67 -4.69
C ILE A 81 -10.28 -7.57 -4.77
N ARG A 82 -9.27 -7.15 -5.55
CA ARG A 82 -8.02 -7.89 -5.74
C ARG A 82 -6.85 -6.92 -5.80
N GLY A 83 -5.80 -7.22 -5.07
CA GLY A 83 -4.61 -6.40 -4.95
C GLY A 83 -4.38 -5.96 -3.52
N VAL A 84 -3.40 -5.09 -3.33
CA VAL A 84 -3.04 -4.49 -2.04
C VAL A 84 -3.57 -3.06 -2.03
N GLU A 85 -4.29 -2.68 -0.99
CA GLU A 85 -4.79 -1.32 -0.83
C GLU A 85 -3.62 -0.33 -0.80
N GLY A 86 -3.78 0.82 -1.46
CA GLY A 86 -2.72 1.83 -1.54
C GLY A 86 -1.68 1.61 -2.66
N ILE A 87 -1.73 0.48 -3.39
CA ILE A 87 -0.86 0.23 -4.53
C ILE A 87 -1.64 0.39 -5.83
N ASN A 88 -1.21 1.33 -6.68
CA ASN A 88 -1.87 1.64 -7.93
C ASN A 88 -1.38 0.76 -9.09
N SER A 89 -0.07 0.49 -9.14
CA SER A 89 0.52 -0.32 -10.20
C SER A 89 1.76 -1.05 -9.72
N ALA A 90 2.07 -2.17 -10.37
CA ALA A 90 3.28 -2.94 -10.13
C ALA A 90 3.94 -3.31 -11.47
N VAL A 91 5.24 -3.08 -11.57
CA VAL A 91 6.05 -3.38 -12.77
C VAL A 91 7.17 -4.31 -12.39
N VAL A 92 7.33 -5.38 -13.16
CA VAL A 92 8.44 -6.33 -12.98
C VAL A 92 9.65 -5.83 -13.74
N LEU A 93 10.71 -5.53 -13.03
CA LEU A 93 12.00 -5.14 -13.59
C LEU A 93 12.97 -6.33 -13.54
N LYS A 94 13.69 -6.53 -14.65
CA LYS A 94 14.79 -7.50 -14.71
C LYS A 94 16.08 -6.76 -14.38
N GLU A 95 16.46 -6.75 -13.13
CA GLU A 95 17.75 -6.16 -12.74
C GLU A 95 18.83 -7.23 -12.75
N PHE A 96 19.96 -6.88 -13.35
CA PHE A 96 21.19 -7.63 -13.21
C PHE A 96 21.84 -7.21 -11.89
N VAL A 97 21.57 -7.96 -10.83
CA VAL A 97 22.37 -7.82 -9.62
C VAL A 97 23.60 -8.68 -9.83
N PRO A 98 24.80 -8.10 -9.91
CA PRO A 98 26.03 -8.85 -10.00
C PRO A 98 26.33 -9.51 -8.65
N ARG A 99 25.57 -10.52 -8.30
CA ARG A 99 25.88 -11.40 -7.18
C ARG A 99 26.36 -12.71 -7.78
N SER A 100 27.66 -12.85 -7.82
CA SER A 100 28.29 -14.12 -8.08
C SER A 100 27.96 -15.07 -6.92
N VAL A 101 27.18 -16.09 -7.19
CA VAL A 101 26.99 -17.21 -6.26
C VAL A 101 27.97 -18.29 -6.71
N GLU A 102 28.87 -18.63 -5.82
CA GLU A 102 29.82 -19.74 -5.99
C GLU A 102 29.00 -21.04 -6.06
N GLN A 103 29.08 -21.74 -7.19
CA GLN A 103 28.53 -23.07 -7.29
C GLN A 103 29.54 -24.07 -6.70
N SER A 104 29.07 -25.27 -6.35
CA SER A 104 29.89 -26.36 -5.83
C SER A 104 31.10 -26.72 -6.74
N ASP A 105 31.09 -26.27 -7.98
CA ASP A 105 32.15 -26.48 -8.99
C ASP A 105 33.14 -25.30 -9.08
N GLY A 106 33.06 -24.31 -8.16
CA GLY A 106 33.92 -23.14 -8.18
C GLY A 106 33.61 -22.11 -9.31
N SER A 107 32.56 -22.33 -10.10
CA SER A 107 32.16 -21.42 -11.16
C SER A 107 31.23 -20.33 -10.64
N MET A 108 31.47 -19.09 -11.06
CA MET A 108 30.62 -17.92 -10.71
C MET A 108 29.43 -17.82 -11.66
N LYS A 109 28.21 -17.97 -11.14
CA LYS A 109 26.99 -17.80 -11.91
C LYS A 109 26.32 -16.46 -11.58
N VAL A 110 26.08 -15.64 -12.58
CA VAL A 110 25.32 -14.41 -12.44
C VAL A 110 23.84 -14.76 -12.33
N ILE A 111 23.25 -14.53 -11.15
CA ILE A 111 21.82 -14.77 -10.95
C ILE A 111 21.06 -13.52 -11.35
N ARG A 112 20.14 -13.69 -12.31
CA ARG A 112 19.18 -12.65 -12.67
C ARG A 112 18.07 -12.63 -11.62
N LYS A 113 17.86 -11.49 -10.96
CA LYS A 113 16.74 -11.30 -10.04
C LYS A 113 15.65 -10.48 -10.72
N HIS A 114 14.42 -10.89 -10.47
CA HIS A 114 13.26 -10.09 -10.81
C HIS A 114 12.93 -9.22 -9.60
N ILE A 115 12.84 -7.91 -9.82
CA ILE A 115 12.44 -6.94 -8.81
C ILE A 115 11.09 -6.38 -9.20
N ILE A 116 10.18 -6.32 -8.27
CA ILE A 116 8.87 -5.69 -8.47
C ILE A 116 8.94 -4.28 -7.91
N ARG A 117 8.76 -3.29 -8.79
CA ARG A 117 8.61 -1.89 -8.40
C ARG A 117 7.15 -1.53 -8.40
N THR A 118 6.66 -1.01 -7.27
CA THR A 118 5.27 -0.58 -7.10
C THR A 118 5.14 0.93 -7.12
N SER A 119 3.99 1.42 -7.56
CA SER A 119 3.56 2.81 -7.41
C SER A 119 2.50 2.85 -6.31
N GLY A 120 2.73 3.68 -5.30
CA GLY A 120 1.94 3.69 -4.06
C GLY A 120 2.70 3.05 -2.91
N THR A 121 2.14 3.14 -1.70
CA THR A 121 2.78 2.71 -0.46
C THR A 121 1.81 1.89 0.39
N ASN A 122 2.19 0.68 0.76
CA ASN A 122 1.59 -0.14 1.81
C ASN A 122 2.54 -1.29 2.13
N LEU A 123 3.64 -0.98 2.80
CA LEU A 123 4.67 -1.96 3.12
C LEU A 123 4.15 -3.07 4.04
N LYS A 124 3.26 -2.73 4.98
CA LYS A 124 2.72 -3.67 5.97
C LYS A 124 2.00 -4.86 5.33
N GLU A 125 1.15 -4.62 4.35
CA GLU A 125 0.43 -5.70 3.66
C GLU A 125 1.33 -6.46 2.68
N ILE A 126 2.26 -5.76 2.02
CA ILE A 126 3.22 -6.39 1.11
C ILE A 126 4.11 -7.38 1.84
N LEU A 127 4.58 -7.06 3.04
CA LEU A 127 5.44 -7.96 3.83
C LEU A 127 4.73 -9.27 4.23
N ASN A 128 3.42 -9.25 4.33
CA ASN A 128 2.62 -10.45 4.64
C ASN A 128 2.42 -11.37 3.41
N HIS A 129 2.84 -10.95 2.22
CA HIS A 129 2.64 -11.73 1.02
C HIS A 129 3.64 -12.89 0.91
N SER A 130 3.13 -14.12 0.83
CA SER A 130 3.93 -15.35 0.89
C SER A 130 4.96 -15.54 -0.25
N LEU A 131 4.76 -14.86 -1.39
CA LEU A 131 5.64 -14.96 -2.56
C LEU A 131 6.79 -13.95 -2.57
N LEU A 132 6.84 -13.05 -1.60
CA LEU A 132 7.85 -11.99 -1.55
C LEU A 132 8.92 -12.27 -0.50
N ASP A 133 10.14 -11.89 -0.81
CA ASP A 133 11.26 -11.93 0.13
C ASP A 133 11.24 -10.66 0.97
N PHE A 134 10.71 -10.78 2.20
CA PHE A 134 10.57 -9.66 3.14
C PHE A 134 11.91 -9.01 3.51
N SER A 135 13.00 -9.79 3.53
CA SER A 135 14.33 -9.27 3.87
C SER A 135 14.90 -8.31 2.82
N LYS A 136 14.37 -8.33 1.60
CA LYS A 136 14.82 -7.51 0.47
C LYS A 136 13.77 -6.50 0.03
N THR A 137 12.61 -6.52 0.67
CA THR A 137 11.52 -5.58 0.40
C THR A 137 11.73 -4.29 1.19
N SER A 138 11.65 -3.15 0.53
CA SER A 138 11.85 -1.83 1.11
C SER A 138 10.86 -0.84 0.53
N SER A 139 10.49 0.17 1.31
CA SER A 139 9.67 1.30 0.86
C SER A 139 10.52 2.56 0.71
N ASN A 140 10.05 3.49 -0.13
CA ASN A 140 10.61 4.85 -0.20
C ASN A 140 9.97 5.78 0.84
N SER A 141 8.85 5.37 1.45
CA SER A 141 8.21 6.12 2.51
C SER A 141 8.97 5.93 3.82
N ILE A 142 9.60 7.00 4.31
CA ILE A 142 10.36 7.00 5.57
C ILE A 142 9.40 6.77 6.75
N MET A 143 8.18 7.31 6.66
CA MET A 143 7.15 7.17 7.71
C MET A 143 6.72 5.71 7.88
N GLU A 144 6.47 4.97 6.79
CA GLU A 144 6.16 3.53 6.88
C GLU A 144 7.28 2.72 7.51
N ILE A 145 8.53 3.05 7.17
CA ILE A 145 9.70 2.39 7.75
C ILE A 145 9.81 2.70 9.24
N GLN A 146 9.51 3.94 9.64
CA GLN A 146 9.48 4.31 11.06
C GLN A 146 8.41 3.52 11.83
N GLU A 147 7.21 3.41 11.29
CA GLU A 147 6.10 2.70 11.93
C GLU A 147 6.37 1.19 12.09
N LEU A 148 6.99 0.58 11.08
CA LEU A 148 7.21 -0.87 11.06
C LEU A 148 8.51 -1.31 11.73
N TYR A 149 9.59 -0.58 11.52
CA TYR A 149 10.94 -0.96 11.96
C TYR A 149 11.56 -0.02 12.99
N GLY A 150 10.87 1.09 13.29
CA GLY A 150 11.30 2.07 14.27
C GLY A 150 12.23 3.15 13.70
N ILE A 151 12.60 4.09 14.61
CA ILE A 151 13.33 5.32 14.24
C ILE A 151 14.74 5.06 13.68
N HIS A 152 15.43 4.05 14.18
CA HIS A 152 16.77 3.72 13.70
C HIS A 152 16.79 3.26 12.25
N ALA A 153 15.78 2.46 11.84
CA ALA A 153 15.63 2.04 10.46
C ALA A 153 15.27 3.24 9.55
N ALA A 154 14.38 4.11 10.01
CA ALA A 154 14.04 5.35 9.30
C ALA A 154 15.25 6.26 9.13
N ARG A 155 16.11 6.41 10.17
CA ARG A 155 17.37 7.14 10.11
C ARG A 155 18.30 6.58 9.02
N MET A 156 18.49 5.27 9.00
CA MET A 156 19.33 4.63 7.98
C MET A 156 18.78 4.81 6.57
N LYS A 157 17.47 4.70 6.41
CA LYS A 157 16.80 4.95 5.12
C LYS A 157 16.94 6.41 4.68
N LEU A 158 16.85 7.35 5.61
CA LEU A 158 17.04 8.78 5.34
C LEU A 158 18.44 9.05 4.81
N ILE A 159 19.49 8.50 5.45
CA ILE A 159 20.87 8.62 4.99
C ILE A 159 21.04 8.07 3.57
N GLN A 160 20.43 6.90 3.31
CA GLN A 160 20.46 6.30 1.97
C GLN A 160 19.80 7.20 0.93
N CYS A 161 18.61 7.72 1.20
CA CYS A 161 17.89 8.61 0.28
C CYS A 161 18.66 9.91 0.02
N LEU A 162 19.23 10.53 1.05
CA LEU A 162 20.02 11.74 0.91
C LEU A 162 21.27 11.51 0.05
N ARG A 163 21.93 10.36 0.22
CA ARG A 163 23.08 9.97 -0.59
C ARG A 163 22.73 9.72 -2.05
N GLU A 164 21.59 9.07 -2.31
CA GLU A 164 21.09 8.82 -3.67
C GLU A 164 20.74 10.12 -4.39
N LEU A 165 20.21 11.13 -3.68
CA LEU A 165 19.85 12.44 -4.25
C LEU A 165 21.04 13.32 -4.54
N SER A 166 22.05 13.32 -3.66
CA SER A 166 23.19 14.27 -3.75
C SER A 166 24.39 13.73 -4.54
N GLY A 167 24.38 12.43 -4.88
CA GLY A 167 25.54 11.78 -5.51
C GLY A 167 26.61 11.33 -4.51
N SER A 168 27.68 10.73 -5.04
CA SER A 168 28.72 10.09 -4.23
C SER A 168 29.80 11.02 -3.66
N ASP A 169 29.81 12.29 -4.05
CA ASP A 169 30.94 13.20 -3.82
C ASP A 169 30.97 13.80 -2.41
N ILE A 170 29.85 13.71 -1.70
CA ILE A 170 29.72 14.26 -0.35
C ILE A 170 30.03 13.19 0.69
N ASN A 171 30.83 13.56 1.72
CA ASN A 171 31.16 12.63 2.79
C ASN A 171 29.88 12.21 3.57
N ILE A 172 29.77 10.93 3.85
CA ILE A 172 28.62 10.33 4.54
C ILE A 172 28.32 10.98 5.91
N LYS A 173 29.32 11.57 6.57
CA LYS A 173 29.18 12.26 7.85
C LYS A 173 28.19 13.43 7.81
N HIS A 174 28.09 14.13 6.67
CA HIS A 174 27.13 15.22 6.52
C HIS A 174 25.69 14.71 6.51
N TYR A 175 25.44 13.60 5.81
CA TYR A 175 24.11 12.97 5.78
C TYR A 175 23.74 12.40 7.13
N THR A 176 24.70 11.80 7.86
CA THR A 176 24.49 11.32 9.22
C THR A 176 24.07 12.44 10.16
N LEU A 177 24.75 13.59 10.10
CA LEU A 177 24.43 14.74 10.95
C LEU A 177 22.99 15.25 10.70
N ILE A 178 22.61 15.39 9.41
CA ILE A 178 21.25 15.79 9.03
C ILE A 178 20.22 14.77 9.51
N ALA A 179 20.49 13.47 9.29
CA ALA A 179 19.59 12.41 9.73
C ALA A 179 19.45 12.36 11.26
N ASP A 180 20.53 12.57 12.00
CA ASP A 180 20.52 12.63 13.47
C ASP A 180 19.66 13.78 13.97
N THR A 181 19.80 14.96 13.37
CA THR A 181 18.99 16.13 13.71
C THR A 181 17.50 15.88 13.47
N LEU A 182 17.15 15.23 12.33
CA LEU A 182 15.77 14.94 11.98
C LEU A 182 15.12 13.84 12.82
N THR A 183 15.92 12.94 13.40
CA THR A 183 15.40 11.76 14.12
C THR A 183 15.66 11.81 15.63
N PHE A 184 16.20 12.92 16.14
CA PHE A 184 16.61 13.08 17.54
C PHE A 184 15.47 12.82 18.52
N ASN A 185 14.27 13.31 18.23
CA ASN A 185 13.10 13.22 19.12
C ASN A 185 12.41 11.84 19.11
N GLY A 186 12.96 10.85 18.40
CA GLY A 186 12.35 9.53 18.27
C GLY A 186 11.29 9.41 17.17
N PHE A 187 11.00 10.50 16.48
CA PHE A 187 10.19 10.56 15.27
C PHE A 187 10.87 11.43 14.22
N VAL A 188 10.46 11.28 12.96
CA VAL A 188 11.02 12.09 11.88
C VAL A 188 10.37 13.48 11.90
N SER A 189 11.15 14.49 12.26
CA SER A 189 10.74 15.90 12.31
C SER A 189 11.09 16.65 11.02
N ASN A 190 10.44 17.80 10.82
CA ASN A 190 10.75 18.71 9.71
C ASN A 190 12.00 19.55 10.02
N ILE A 191 12.73 19.97 8.95
CA ILE A 191 13.88 20.88 9.06
C ILE A 191 13.44 22.35 9.24
N GLU A 192 12.14 22.61 9.21
CA GLU A 192 11.61 23.95 9.41
C GLU A 192 11.86 24.45 10.84
N LYS A 193 11.77 25.78 11.02
CA LYS A 193 11.99 26.45 12.29
C LYS A 193 11.16 25.83 13.43
N SER A 194 9.90 25.49 13.17
CA SER A 194 9.01 24.85 14.13
C SER A 194 9.51 23.46 14.58
N GLY A 195 10.01 22.64 13.66
CA GLY A 195 10.53 21.31 13.98
C GLY A 195 11.87 21.38 14.74
N LEU A 196 12.68 22.38 14.48
CA LEU A 196 13.93 22.63 15.22
C LEU A 196 13.67 23.22 16.61
N GLU A 197 12.63 24.05 16.78
CA GLU A 197 12.23 24.57 18.09
C GLU A 197 11.66 23.47 18.98
N GLU A 198 10.89 22.52 18.45
CA GLU A 198 10.44 21.34 19.19
C GLU A 198 11.60 20.44 19.61
N SER A 199 12.61 20.27 18.77
CA SER A 199 13.81 19.51 19.12
C SER A 199 14.65 20.18 20.21
N ASN A 200 14.69 21.50 20.24
CA ASN A 200 15.47 22.28 21.21
C ASN A 200 14.73 22.52 22.52
N SER A 201 13.40 22.41 22.57
CA SER A 201 12.62 22.59 23.79
C SER A 201 12.95 21.56 24.89
N GLY A 202 13.56 20.42 24.54
CA GLY A 202 14.06 19.42 25.49
C GLY A 202 15.50 19.64 25.96
N ASN A 203 16.28 20.50 25.30
CA ASN A 203 17.66 20.79 25.65
C ASN A 203 17.75 22.17 26.33
N ALA A 204 17.61 22.20 27.66
CA ALA A 204 17.80 23.41 28.47
C ALA A 204 19.24 23.94 28.51
N LEU A 205 20.13 23.47 27.63
CA LEU A 205 21.57 23.77 27.61
C LEU A 205 22.09 24.32 26.28
N LEU A 206 21.21 24.82 25.38
CA LEU A 206 21.65 25.58 24.20
C LEU A 206 21.00 26.95 24.17
#